data_46fc5c22aa9ff8e6399438773aade41a
#
_entry.id   46fc5c22aa9ff8e6399438773aade41a
#
_cell.length_a   1.000
_cell.length_b   1.000
_cell.length_c   1.000
_cell.angle_alpha   90.00
_cell.angle_beta   90.00
_cell.angle_gamma   90.00
#
_symmetry.space_group_name_H-M   'P 1'
#
loop_
_entity.id
_entity.type
_entity.pdbx_description
1 polymer ?
#
loop_
_entity_poly.entity_id
_entity_poly.type
_entity_poly.pdbx_seq_one_letter_code
_entity_poly.pdbx_strand_id
1 'polypeptide(L)'
;MTFGPPGTAGARITNIATVEKVLDTFKAYGYDELDTARGYCDGQEEGFITQAGWKNRGFKMGTKSYPIKPGGHSAGPLREALETSLRELNTDKLDIFYLHAPDYTTPLADTVQAMDVLHKEGKFDVFGMSNFAVLSLKALVTPVLAGSRDVHDRTRTESNSTQGLSRSASFEL
;
A
#
# COMPACT_ATOMS: atom_id res chain seq x y z
N MET A 1 11.77 -0.02 -0.39
CA MET A 1 12.60 1.20 -0.29
C MET A 1 13.76 1.10 -1.26
N THR A 2 13.74 1.89 -2.32
CA THR A 2 14.80 1.85 -3.33
C THR A 2 15.04 3.22 -3.93
N PHE A 3 14.00 3.97 -4.26
CA PHE A 3 14.07 5.28 -4.89
C PHE A 3 13.89 6.39 -3.86
N GLY A 4 14.66 7.45 -3.95
CA GLY A 4 14.51 8.60 -3.08
C GLY A 4 15.59 9.65 -3.31
N PRO A 5 15.43 10.86 -2.78
CA PRO A 5 16.43 11.92 -2.89
C PRO A 5 17.79 11.53 -2.28
N PRO A 6 18.89 12.13 -2.77
CA PRO A 6 20.20 11.90 -2.18
C PRO A 6 20.22 12.23 -0.67
N GLY A 7 20.88 11.38 0.12
CA GLY A 7 20.99 11.57 1.56
C GLY A 7 19.80 11.09 2.39
N THR A 8 18.72 10.61 1.76
CA THR A 8 17.55 10.08 2.45
C THR A 8 17.80 8.63 2.89
N ALA A 9 17.42 8.29 4.13
CA ALA A 9 17.58 6.94 4.66
C ALA A 9 16.88 5.91 3.80
N GLY A 10 17.59 4.85 3.39
CA GLY A 10 17.07 3.77 2.57
C GLY A 10 17.04 4.03 1.06
N ALA A 11 17.31 5.25 0.59
CA ALA A 11 17.42 5.55 -0.83
C ALA A 11 18.69 4.91 -1.41
N ARG A 12 18.53 4.14 -2.50
CA ARG A 12 19.63 3.46 -3.22
C ARG A 12 19.82 4.01 -4.62
N ILE A 13 18.74 4.43 -5.26
CA ILE A 13 18.75 5.08 -6.57
C ILE A 13 18.19 6.48 -6.37
N THR A 14 19.05 7.47 -6.52
CA THR A 14 18.78 8.87 -6.18
C THR A 14 18.77 9.81 -7.39
N ASN A 15 18.94 9.26 -8.57
CA ASN A 15 18.91 10.01 -9.82
C ASN A 15 17.59 9.72 -10.58
N ILE A 16 16.80 10.75 -10.83
CA ILE A 16 15.49 10.63 -11.49
C ILE A 16 15.61 9.94 -12.87
N ALA A 17 16.57 10.34 -13.70
CA ALA A 17 16.74 9.74 -15.02
C ALA A 17 17.09 8.23 -14.95
N THR A 18 17.73 7.79 -13.86
CA THR A 18 17.95 6.36 -13.61
C THR A 18 16.65 5.66 -13.20
N VAL A 19 15.83 6.28 -12.35
CA VAL A 19 14.51 5.74 -11.98
C VAL A 19 13.61 5.61 -13.20
N GLU A 20 13.57 6.64 -14.05
CA GLU A 20 12.81 6.61 -15.31
C GLU A 20 13.19 5.40 -16.18
N LYS A 21 14.51 5.14 -16.38
CA LYS A 21 15.00 3.98 -17.12
C LYS A 21 14.59 2.65 -16.48
N VAL A 22 14.60 2.57 -15.13
CA VAL A 22 14.14 1.38 -14.42
C VAL A 22 12.64 1.16 -14.67
N LEU A 23 11.82 2.20 -14.57
CA LEU A 23 10.38 2.13 -14.83
C LEU A 23 10.11 1.72 -16.29
N ASP A 24 10.80 2.32 -17.25
CA ASP A 24 10.65 1.99 -18.67
C ASP A 24 11.04 0.52 -18.94
N THR A 25 12.12 0.05 -18.34
CA THR A 25 12.54 -1.36 -18.43
C THR A 25 11.50 -2.29 -17.81
N PHE A 26 11.02 -1.96 -16.62
CA PHE A 26 10.01 -2.76 -15.90
C PHE A 26 8.72 -2.90 -16.73
N LYS A 27 8.27 -1.80 -17.32
CA LYS A 27 7.10 -1.77 -18.21
C LYS A 27 7.34 -2.58 -19.49
N ALA A 28 8.52 -2.51 -20.09
CA ALA A 28 8.86 -3.25 -21.29
C ALA A 28 8.85 -4.78 -21.06
N TYR A 29 9.10 -5.25 -19.83
CA TYR A 29 8.96 -6.66 -19.44
C TYR A 29 7.51 -7.06 -19.08
N GLY A 30 6.53 -6.17 -19.25
CA GLY A 30 5.12 -6.46 -19.05
C GLY A 30 4.62 -6.27 -17.60
N TYR A 31 5.45 -5.72 -16.72
CA TYR A 31 5.05 -5.40 -15.35
C TYR A 31 4.42 -4.01 -15.30
N ASP A 32 3.34 -3.86 -14.55
CA ASP A 32 2.56 -2.62 -14.50
C ASP A 32 2.16 -2.18 -13.08
N GLU A 33 2.66 -2.83 -12.03
CA GLU A 33 2.34 -2.50 -10.64
C GLU A 33 3.58 -2.02 -9.89
N LEU A 34 3.44 -0.89 -9.21
CA LEU A 34 4.46 -0.31 -8.33
C LEU A 34 3.96 -0.33 -6.89
N ASP A 35 4.84 -0.70 -5.98
CA ASP A 35 4.56 -0.83 -4.56
C ASP A 35 5.48 0.09 -3.75
N THR A 36 4.91 1.13 -3.15
CA THR A 36 5.59 2.10 -2.29
C THR A 36 5.00 2.11 -0.87
N ALA A 37 5.40 3.05 -0.04
CA ALA A 37 4.79 3.29 1.27
C ALA A 37 5.04 4.73 1.74
N ARG A 38 4.10 5.28 2.53
CA ARG A 38 4.19 6.62 3.11
C ARG A 38 5.47 6.84 3.91
N GLY A 39 5.99 5.79 4.57
CA GLY A 39 7.20 5.89 5.40
C GLY A 39 8.51 5.61 4.68
N TYR A 40 8.51 5.27 3.39
CA TYR A 40 9.76 4.95 2.68
C TYR A 40 10.59 6.20 2.40
N CYS A 41 11.90 6.07 2.57
CA CYS A 41 12.84 7.17 2.36
C CYS A 41 12.42 8.44 3.14
N ASP A 42 12.16 8.29 4.43
CA ASP A 42 11.70 9.37 5.32
C ASP A 42 10.45 10.10 4.79
N GLY A 43 9.57 9.35 4.12
CA GLY A 43 8.34 9.87 3.52
C GLY A 43 8.52 10.58 2.18
N GLN A 44 9.67 10.45 1.53
CA GLN A 44 9.99 11.15 0.30
C GLN A 44 9.89 10.29 -0.97
N GLU A 45 9.74 8.95 -0.85
CA GLU A 45 9.72 8.06 -2.02
C GLU A 45 8.52 8.33 -2.94
N GLU A 46 7.33 8.58 -2.38
CA GLU A 46 6.11 8.83 -3.18
C GLU A 46 6.25 10.07 -4.06
N GLY A 47 6.70 11.20 -3.52
CA GLY A 47 6.97 12.40 -4.30
C GLY A 47 8.12 12.23 -5.30
N PHE A 48 9.13 11.41 -4.95
CA PHE A 48 10.27 11.14 -5.81
C PHE A 48 9.89 10.27 -7.02
N ILE A 49 9.07 9.23 -6.83
CA ILE A 49 8.59 8.38 -7.94
C ILE A 49 7.59 9.14 -8.83
N THR A 50 6.88 10.11 -8.26
CA THR A 50 6.01 11.00 -9.02
C THR A 50 6.81 11.87 -9.99
N GLN A 51 7.96 12.39 -9.58
CA GLN A 51 8.86 13.12 -10.47
C GLN A 51 9.38 12.24 -11.62
N ALA A 52 9.56 10.93 -11.39
CA ALA A 52 9.93 9.98 -12.44
C ALA A 52 8.77 9.61 -13.39
N GLY A 53 7.56 10.18 -13.19
CA GLY A 53 6.45 10.05 -14.13
C GLY A 53 5.80 8.67 -14.19
N TRP A 54 5.61 8.00 -13.05
CA TRP A 54 4.96 6.70 -12.96
C TRP A 54 3.57 6.67 -13.62
N LYS A 55 2.75 7.70 -13.37
CA LYS A 55 1.38 7.80 -13.87
C LYS A 55 1.30 7.88 -15.38
N ASN A 56 2.19 8.66 -16.01
CA ASN A 56 2.23 8.82 -17.47
C ASN A 56 2.66 7.53 -18.19
N ARG A 57 3.29 6.60 -17.49
CA ARG A 57 3.67 5.27 -17.98
C ARG A 57 2.57 4.23 -17.80
N GLY A 58 1.44 4.61 -17.20
CA GLY A 58 0.30 3.71 -16.98
C GLY A 58 0.59 2.61 -15.97
N PHE A 59 1.34 2.91 -14.92
CA PHE A 59 1.50 2.00 -13.79
C PHE A 59 0.30 2.06 -12.86
N LYS A 60 -0.03 0.93 -12.26
CA LYS A 60 -0.86 0.82 -11.05
C LYS A 60 -0.01 1.16 -9.85
N MET A 61 -0.63 1.77 -8.84
CA MET A 61 0.07 2.24 -7.65
C MET A 61 -0.51 1.65 -6.38
N GLY A 62 0.34 0.93 -5.64
CA GLY A 62 0.09 0.53 -4.26
C GLY A 62 0.92 1.37 -3.29
N THR A 63 0.29 1.84 -2.20
CA THR A 63 1.01 2.46 -1.08
C THR A 63 0.47 1.99 0.27
N LYS A 64 1.17 2.33 1.35
CA LYS A 64 0.93 1.75 2.67
C LYS A 64 1.00 2.80 3.78
N SER A 65 0.10 2.70 4.75
CA SER A 65 0.16 3.44 6.00
C SER A 65 0.75 2.59 7.11
N TYR A 66 1.81 3.09 7.77
CA TYR A 66 2.40 2.48 8.96
C TYR A 66 1.89 3.19 10.24
N PRO A 67 1.50 2.47 11.30
CA PRO A 67 1.05 3.08 12.54
C PRO A 67 2.26 3.61 13.35
N ILE A 68 2.71 4.82 13.04
CA ILE A 68 3.90 5.44 13.65
C ILE A 68 3.72 5.67 15.15
N LYS A 69 2.48 5.88 15.61
CA LYS A 69 2.12 6.14 16.99
C LYS A 69 0.87 5.36 17.39
N PRO A 70 0.58 5.17 18.68
CA PRO A 70 -0.68 4.60 19.12
C PRO A 70 -1.89 5.30 18.47
N GLY A 71 -2.88 4.52 18.04
CA GLY A 71 -4.04 5.01 17.30
C GLY A 71 -3.76 5.36 15.83
N GLY A 72 -2.62 4.98 15.30
CA GLY A 72 -2.21 5.31 13.93
C GLY A 72 -3.13 4.76 12.84
N HIS A 73 -3.89 3.71 13.14
CA HIS A 73 -4.90 3.13 12.24
C HIS A 73 -6.35 3.48 12.63
N SER A 74 -6.56 4.45 13.52
CA SER A 74 -7.89 5.02 13.71
C SER A 74 -8.29 5.89 12.50
N ALA A 75 -9.58 6.19 12.37
CA ALA A 75 -10.15 6.82 11.16
C ALA A 75 -9.46 8.13 10.75
N GLY A 76 -9.15 9.02 11.70
CA GLY A 76 -8.48 10.30 11.41
C GLY A 76 -7.06 10.12 10.85
N PRO A 77 -6.15 9.47 11.58
CA PRO A 77 -4.78 9.22 11.12
C PRO A 77 -4.68 8.42 9.82
N LEU A 78 -5.55 7.40 9.61
CA LEU A 78 -5.59 6.67 8.34
C LEU A 78 -5.98 7.57 7.17
N ARG A 79 -7.01 8.40 7.34
CA ARG A 79 -7.41 9.39 6.32
C ARG A 79 -6.26 10.35 6.01
N GLU A 80 -5.64 10.93 7.02
CA GLU A 80 -4.53 11.87 6.85
C GLU A 80 -3.35 11.23 6.10
N ALA A 81 -3.00 9.99 6.44
CA ALA A 81 -1.94 9.25 5.75
C ALA A 81 -2.29 9.00 4.29
N LEU A 82 -3.51 8.54 3.99
CA LEU A 82 -3.99 8.30 2.63
C LEU A 82 -4.03 9.59 1.81
N GLU A 83 -4.60 10.66 2.33
CA GLU A 83 -4.69 11.96 1.63
C GLU A 83 -3.30 12.55 1.37
N THR A 84 -2.37 12.33 2.28
CA THR A 84 -0.96 12.71 2.06
C THR A 84 -0.35 11.90 0.93
N SER A 85 -0.52 10.58 0.91
CA SER A 85 -0.03 9.72 -0.17
C SER A 85 -0.63 10.10 -1.53
N LEU A 86 -1.94 10.35 -1.59
CA LEU A 86 -2.61 10.79 -2.81
C LEU A 86 -2.02 12.09 -3.36
N ARG A 87 -1.76 13.06 -2.46
CA ARG A 87 -1.13 14.32 -2.83
C ARG A 87 0.30 14.15 -3.34
N GLU A 88 1.13 13.37 -2.61
CA GLU A 88 2.53 13.12 -3.00
C GLU A 88 2.63 12.33 -4.31
N LEU A 89 1.73 11.38 -4.53
CA LEU A 89 1.64 10.58 -5.76
C LEU A 89 0.94 11.32 -6.92
N ASN A 90 0.43 12.52 -6.67
CA ASN A 90 -0.32 13.33 -7.63
C ASN A 90 -1.46 12.54 -8.31
N THR A 91 -2.29 11.91 -7.50
CA THR A 91 -3.44 11.12 -7.96
C THR A 91 -4.61 11.28 -6.99
N ASP A 92 -5.84 11.10 -7.50
CA ASP A 92 -7.05 11.14 -6.68
C ASP A 92 -7.43 9.76 -6.12
N LYS A 93 -6.82 8.69 -6.68
CA LYS A 93 -7.14 7.31 -6.36
C LYS A 93 -5.91 6.43 -6.46
N LEU A 94 -5.84 5.41 -5.61
CA LEU A 94 -4.85 4.32 -5.66
C LEU A 94 -5.47 3.05 -6.22
N ASP A 95 -4.64 2.16 -6.79
CA ASP A 95 -5.08 0.81 -7.11
C ASP A 95 -5.13 -0.05 -5.84
N ILE A 96 -4.13 0.09 -4.96
CA ILE A 96 -4.08 -0.67 -3.70
C ILE A 96 -3.67 0.25 -2.54
N PHE A 97 -4.40 0.17 -1.42
CA PHE A 97 -3.98 0.82 -0.17
C PHE A 97 -3.81 -0.22 0.93
N TYR A 98 -2.61 -0.27 1.52
CA TYR A 98 -2.25 -1.26 2.52
C TYR A 98 -2.20 -0.69 3.93
N LEU A 99 -2.60 -1.52 4.91
CA LEU A 99 -2.08 -1.41 6.28
C LEU A 99 -0.68 -2.04 6.31
N HIS A 100 0.35 -1.24 6.57
CA HIS A 100 1.75 -1.67 6.47
C HIS A 100 2.18 -2.66 7.57
N ALA A 101 1.58 -2.53 8.75
CA ALA A 101 1.75 -3.40 9.90
C ALA A 101 0.53 -3.28 10.81
N PRO A 102 0.28 -4.22 11.73
CA PRO A 102 -0.83 -4.10 12.69
C PRO A 102 -0.61 -2.94 13.67
N ASP A 103 -1.69 -2.20 13.96
CA ASP A 103 -1.77 -1.30 15.11
C ASP A 103 -2.49 -2.02 16.26
N TYR A 104 -1.72 -2.48 17.22
CA TYR A 104 -2.28 -3.19 18.40
C TYR A 104 -2.99 -2.28 19.39
N THR A 105 -3.00 -0.97 19.18
CA THR A 105 -3.62 0.03 20.05
C THR A 105 -4.98 0.50 19.52
N THR A 106 -5.31 0.18 18.27
CA THR A 106 -6.62 0.43 17.67
C THR A 106 -7.36 -0.90 17.51
N PRO A 107 -8.61 -1.01 17.96
CA PRO A 107 -9.41 -2.20 17.68
C PRO A 107 -9.47 -2.46 16.18
N LEU A 108 -9.23 -3.71 15.78
CA LEU A 108 -9.13 -4.07 14.37
C LEU A 108 -10.44 -3.80 13.61
N ALA A 109 -11.59 -3.96 14.28
CA ALA A 109 -12.89 -3.63 13.70
C ALA A 109 -13.01 -2.13 13.33
N ASP A 110 -12.48 -1.23 14.17
CA ASP A 110 -12.51 0.21 13.91
C ASP A 110 -11.58 0.58 12.73
N THR A 111 -10.43 -0.09 12.65
CA THR A 111 -9.49 0.05 11.51
C THR A 111 -10.15 -0.39 10.20
N VAL A 112 -10.82 -1.56 10.19
CA VAL A 112 -11.50 -2.06 8.98
C VAL A 112 -12.68 -1.16 8.60
N GLN A 113 -13.44 -0.66 9.57
CA GLN A 113 -14.51 0.29 9.30
C GLN A 113 -13.98 1.60 8.69
N ALA A 114 -12.84 2.10 9.18
CA ALA A 114 -12.19 3.27 8.60
C ALA A 114 -11.74 3.03 7.15
N MET A 115 -11.16 1.85 6.87
CA MET A 115 -10.79 1.47 5.50
C MET A 115 -12.00 1.34 4.58
N ASP A 116 -13.10 0.73 5.04
CA ASP A 116 -14.35 0.61 4.29
C ASP A 116 -14.94 1.97 3.90
N VAL A 117 -14.91 2.94 4.81
CA VAL A 117 -15.34 4.32 4.52
C VAL A 117 -14.49 4.93 3.41
N LEU A 118 -13.17 4.83 3.49
CA LEU A 118 -12.26 5.39 2.49
C LEU A 118 -12.40 4.69 1.13
N HIS A 119 -12.65 3.38 1.12
CA HIS A 119 -12.94 2.61 -0.08
C HIS A 119 -14.27 3.06 -0.74
N LYS A 120 -15.35 3.20 0.04
CA LYS A 120 -16.64 3.70 -0.44
C LYS A 120 -16.58 5.14 -0.97
N GLU A 121 -15.63 5.93 -0.49
CA GLU A 121 -15.31 7.25 -1.06
C GLU A 121 -14.53 7.16 -2.39
N GLY A 122 -14.18 5.96 -2.84
CA GLY A 122 -13.46 5.73 -4.10
C GLY A 122 -11.98 6.11 -4.04
N LYS A 123 -11.37 6.14 -2.86
CA LYS A 123 -9.97 6.53 -2.67
C LYS A 123 -8.97 5.46 -3.09
N PHE A 124 -9.38 4.20 -3.13
CA PHE A 124 -8.60 3.07 -3.62
C PHE A 124 -9.52 1.93 -4.09
N ASP A 125 -8.99 1.00 -4.90
CA ASP A 125 -9.75 -0.14 -5.42
C ASP A 125 -9.61 -1.39 -4.54
N VAL A 126 -8.40 -1.65 -4.04
CA VAL A 126 -8.10 -2.87 -3.29
C VAL A 126 -7.57 -2.53 -1.90
N PHE A 127 -8.14 -3.16 -0.88
CA PHE A 127 -7.62 -3.11 0.48
C PHE A 127 -6.55 -4.19 0.68
N GLY A 128 -5.34 -3.79 1.06
CA GLY A 128 -4.22 -4.69 1.32
C GLY A 128 -3.79 -4.72 2.79
N MET A 129 -3.17 -5.82 3.19
CA MET A 129 -2.55 -5.98 4.51
C MET A 129 -1.14 -6.54 4.37
N SER A 130 -0.19 -5.96 5.07
CA SER A 130 1.22 -6.36 5.11
C SER A 130 1.66 -6.62 6.55
N ASN A 131 2.46 -7.66 6.77
CA ASN A 131 2.99 -8.01 8.09
C ASN A 131 1.92 -8.42 9.13
N PHE A 132 0.75 -8.85 8.69
CA PHE A 132 -0.29 -9.40 9.58
C PHE A 132 -0.16 -10.91 9.71
N ALA A 133 -0.37 -11.44 10.93
CA ALA A 133 -0.44 -12.88 11.14
C ALA A 133 -1.72 -13.45 10.49
N VAL A 134 -1.63 -14.66 9.91
CA VAL A 134 -2.75 -15.33 9.23
C VAL A 134 -3.97 -15.51 10.15
N LEU A 135 -3.77 -15.72 11.44
CA LEU A 135 -4.86 -15.84 12.42
C LEU A 135 -5.63 -14.52 12.60
N SER A 136 -4.94 -13.38 12.52
CA SER A 136 -5.59 -12.06 12.58
C SER A 136 -6.45 -11.81 11.33
N LEU A 137 -6.00 -12.28 10.17
CA LEU A 137 -6.76 -12.21 8.92
C LEU A 137 -8.04 -13.04 8.98
N LYS A 138 -7.99 -14.27 9.53
CA LYS A 138 -9.19 -15.10 9.71
C LYS A 138 -10.23 -14.46 10.61
N ALA A 139 -9.80 -13.80 11.70
CA ALA A 139 -10.70 -13.08 12.60
C ALA A 139 -11.41 -11.88 11.93
N LEU A 140 -10.81 -11.29 10.91
CA LEU A 140 -11.39 -10.20 10.12
C LEU A 140 -12.35 -10.70 9.05
N VAL A 141 -11.97 -11.74 8.33
CA VAL A 141 -12.72 -12.26 7.19
C VAL A 141 -14.02 -12.93 7.66
N THR A 142 -14.03 -13.60 8.80
CA THR A 142 -15.19 -14.34 9.30
C THR A 142 -16.43 -13.45 9.56
N PRO A 143 -16.35 -12.27 10.22
CA PRO A 143 -17.50 -11.38 10.39
C PRO A 143 -17.94 -10.69 9.09
N VAL A 144 -16.99 -10.33 8.24
CA VAL A 144 -17.26 -9.66 6.95
C VAL A 144 -17.94 -10.63 5.99
N LEU A 145 -17.49 -11.88 5.92
CA LEU A 145 -18.11 -12.93 5.09
C LEU A 145 -19.49 -13.35 5.62
N ALA A 146 -19.73 -13.24 6.93
CA ALA A 146 -21.05 -13.54 7.51
C ALA A 146 -22.10 -12.46 7.19
N GLY A 147 -21.67 -11.24 6.85
CA GLY A 147 -22.54 -10.09 6.54
C GLY A 147 -22.72 -9.78 5.06
N SER A 148 -21.83 -10.24 4.19
CA SER A 148 -21.87 -10.00 2.75
C SER A 148 -21.99 -11.33 1.97
N ARG A 149 -23.01 -11.45 1.11
CA ARG A 149 -23.23 -12.64 0.28
C ARG A 149 -22.37 -12.71 -0.99
N ASP A 150 -21.51 -11.72 -1.23
CA ASP A 150 -20.66 -11.62 -2.42
C ASP A 150 -19.22 -11.26 -2.07
N VAL A 151 -18.47 -12.22 -1.55
CA VAL A 151 -17.00 -12.11 -1.50
C VAL A 151 -16.43 -13.27 -2.31
N HIS A 152 -15.98 -12.99 -3.52
CA HIS A 152 -15.15 -13.91 -4.29
C HIS A 152 -13.78 -14.00 -3.61
N ASP A 153 -13.52 -15.14 -2.98
CA ASP A 153 -12.22 -15.52 -2.45
C ASP A 153 -11.21 -15.68 -3.59
N ARG A 154 -10.39 -14.66 -3.80
CA ARG A 154 -9.15 -14.77 -4.58
C ARG A 154 -7.96 -14.64 -3.65
N THR A 155 -7.76 -15.64 -2.80
CA THR A 155 -6.48 -15.83 -2.13
C THR A 155 -5.44 -16.30 -3.16
N ARG A 156 -4.68 -15.38 -3.73
CA ARG A 156 -3.49 -15.74 -4.50
C ARG A 156 -2.40 -16.13 -3.52
N THR A 157 -2.34 -17.41 -3.18
CA THR A 157 -1.20 -18.02 -2.51
C THR A 157 -0.09 -18.24 -3.54
N GLU A 158 0.86 -17.35 -3.61
CA GLU A 158 2.15 -17.68 -4.22
C GLU A 158 2.95 -18.53 -3.23
N SER A 159 3.03 -19.82 -3.53
CA SER A 159 3.85 -20.77 -2.79
C SER A 159 5.28 -20.72 -3.31
N ASN A 160 6.22 -20.59 -2.35
CA ASN A 160 7.60 -21.07 -2.35
C ASN A 160 8.67 -20.37 -3.18
N SER A 161 9.60 -19.73 -2.54
CA SER A 161 10.85 -20.32 -2.06
C SER A 161 11.76 -19.26 -1.43
N THR A 162 12.26 -19.61 -0.24
CA THR A 162 13.48 -19.13 0.40
C THR A 162 13.77 -17.64 0.55
N GLN A 163 13.75 -17.22 1.82
CA GLN A 163 14.50 -16.12 2.42
C GLN A 163 14.03 -14.68 2.14
N GLY A 164 13.32 -14.13 3.13
CA GLY A 164 13.45 -12.69 3.42
C GLY A 164 12.50 -11.74 2.71
N LEU A 165 11.36 -12.18 2.20
CA LEU A 165 10.37 -11.27 1.59
C LEU A 165 9.16 -11.09 2.51
N SER A 166 8.79 -9.84 2.75
CA SER A 166 7.56 -9.47 3.44
C SER A 166 6.36 -10.06 2.70
N ARG A 167 5.49 -10.79 3.41
CA ARG A 167 4.27 -11.37 2.83
C ARG A 167 3.18 -10.30 2.83
N SER A 168 2.72 -9.92 1.66
CA SER A 168 1.54 -9.07 1.47
C SER A 168 0.35 -9.93 1.04
N ALA A 169 -0.83 -9.63 1.56
CA ALA A 169 -2.10 -10.19 1.11
C ALA A 169 -3.03 -9.04 0.70
N SER A 170 -3.70 -9.17 -0.43
CA SER A 170 -4.64 -8.19 -0.95
C SER A 170 -6.05 -8.77 -0.98
N PHE A 171 -7.05 -7.96 -0.66
CA PHE A 171 -8.46 -8.33 -0.69
C PHE A 171 -9.23 -7.30 -1.51
N GLU A 172 -10.14 -7.77 -2.36
CA GLU A 172 -11.17 -6.94 -2.99
C GLU A 172 -12.40 -6.92 -2.06
N LEU A 173 -12.93 -5.73 -1.80
CA LEU A 173 -14.12 -5.50 -0.98
C LEU A 173 -15.39 -5.49 -1.84
#